data_c6683b0152928b7c8f16e570b3e54f3a
#
_entry.id   c6683b0152928b7c8f16e570b3e54f3a
#
_cell.length_a   1.000
_cell.length_b   1.000
_cell.length_c   1.000
_cell.angle_alpha   90.00
_cell.angle_beta   90.00
_cell.angle_gamma   90.00
#
_symmetry.space_group_name_H-M   'P 1'
#
loop_
_entity.id
_entity.type
_entity.pdbx_description
1 polymer ?
#
loop_
_entity_poly.entity_id
_entity_poly.type
_entity_poly.pdbx_seq_one_letter_code
_entity_poly.pdbx_strand_id
1 'polypeptide(L)'
;MDIAFVLDSSGSITPTEFQQAKDFIDLMANSFLINKVGSRVGLIQYSIVPTINARFSDGLTSDQFRSVLDKVRYEGGYTRLDRALLLAGEKLFSDEEGMRKDIPKVLVVITDGINTDAPDFTPLDTAVAPLRRAGVRVFIVSIGSKEGQEELYLLTQQRKDLYHVKTYDELALQLRRISKDTCESGGKNCK
;
A
#
# COMPACT_ATOMS: atom_id res chain seq x y z
N MET A 1 -12.58 7.82 4.04
CA MET A 1 -11.73 6.71 4.54
C MET A 1 -10.32 7.19 4.81
N ASP A 2 -9.54 6.43 5.56
CA ASP A 2 -8.10 6.58 5.65
C ASP A 2 -7.46 5.47 4.79
N ILE A 3 -6.81 5.86 3.69
CA ILE A 3 -6.20 4.94 2.73
C ILE A 3 -4.69 5.13 2.71
N ALA A 4 -3.92 4.06 2.84
CA ALA A 4 -2.48 4.10 2.69
C ALA A 4 -2.00 3.17 1.58
N PHE A 5 -0.87 3.53 0.98
CA PHE A 5 -0.17 2.74 0.00
C PHE A 5 1.19 2.29 0.56
N VAL A 6 1.54 1.04 0.29
CA VAL A 6 2.88 0.49 0.52
C VAL A 6 3.48 0.17 -0.83
N LEU A 7 4.53 0.89 -1.19
CA LEU A 7 5.18 0.85 -2.49
C LEU A 7 6.53 0.15 -2.38
N ASP A 8 6.66 -0.96 -3.09
CA ASP A 8 7.92 -1.69 -3.23
C ASP A 8 8.93 -0.87 -4.05
N SER A 9 10.15 -0.79 -3.55
CA SER A 9 11.30 -0.15 -4.19
C SER A 9 12.52 -1.07 -4.16
N SER A 10 12.31 -2.38 -4.04
CA SER A 10 13.37 -3.40 -3.94
C SER A 10 14.08 -3.62 -5.26
N GLY A 11 15.21 -4.35 -5.21
CA GLY A 11 16.07 -4.58 -6.36
C GLY A 11 15.54 -5.56 -7.41
N SER A 12 14.40 -6.24 -7.15
CA SER A 12 13.72 -7.11 -8.11
C SER A 12 13.00 -6.33 -9.21
N ILE A 13 12.60 -5.08 -8.92
CA ILE A 13 11.93 -4.19 -9.87
C ILE A 13 12.93 -3.24 -10.54
N THR A 14 12.64 -2.84 -11.76
CA THR A 14 13.40 -1.82 -12.47
C THR A 14 12.91 -0.40 -12.14
N PRO A 15 13.74 0.65 -12.37
CA PRO A 15 13.29 2.04 -12.21
C PRO A 15 12.05 2.39 -13.04
N THR A 16 11.87 1.76 -14.21
CA THR A 16 10.68 1.95 -15.07
C THR A 16 9.45 1.35 -14.42
N GLU A 17 9.54 0.13 -13.92
CA GLU A 17 8.45 -0.55 -13.21
C GLU A 17 8.07 0.17 -11.91
N PHE A 18 9.06 0.69 -11.20
CA PHE A 18 8.82 1.55 -10.04
C PHE A 18 8.02 2.81 -10.41
N GLN A 19 8.33 3.45 -11.56
CA GLN A 19 7.53 4.58 -12.03
C GLN A 19 6.11 4.16 -12.39
N GLN A 20 5.92 3.01 -13.05
CA GLN A 20 4.59 2.47 -13.36
C GLN A 20 3.76 2.19 -12.10
N ALA A 21 4.39 1.68 -11.03
CA ALA A 21 3.73 1.51 -9.74
C ALA A 21 3.30 2.85 -9.12
N LYS A 22 4.13 3.88 -9.20
CA LYS A 22 3.80 5.25 -8.76
C LYS A 22 2.62 5.82 -9.55
N ASP A 23 2.63 5.67 -10.88
CA ASP A 23 1.56 6.13 -11.75
C ASP A 23 0.24 5.42 -11.41
N PHE A 24 0.29 4.13 -11.12
CA PHE A 24 -0.87 3.36 -10.67
C PHE A 24 -1.41 3.89 -9.33
N ILE A 25 -0.54 4.20 -8.35
CA ILE A 25 -0.94 4.78 -7.06
C ILE A 25 -1.62 6.14 -7.28
N ASP A 26 -1.06 7.00 -8.13
CA ASP A 26 -1.65 8.30 -8.45
C ASP A 26 -3.05 8.15 -9.07
N LEU A 27 -3.18 7.29 -10.08
CA LEU A 27 -4.47 7.01 -10.71
C LEU A 27 -5.48 6.43 -9.72
N MET A 28 -5.03 5.55 -8.82
CA MET A 28 -5.89 4.98 -7.80
C MET A 28 -6.32 6.04 -6.78
N ALA A 29 -5.39 6.85 -6.29
CA ALA A 29 -5.67 7.95 -5.35
C ALA A 29 -6.68 8.95 -5.94
N ASN A 30 -6.60 9.24 -7.24
CA ASN A 30 -7.55 10.11 -7.93
C ASN A 30 -8.98 9.56 -8.01
N SER A 31 -9.18 8.26 -7.76
CA SER A 31 -10.52 7.66 -7.64
C SER A 31 -11.22 8.01 -6.33
N PHE A 32 -10.52 8.60 -5.37
CA PHE A 32 -11.03 8.99 -4.07
C PHE A 32 -11.07 10.53 -3.94
N LEU A 33 -11.90 11.02 -3.02
CA LEU A 33 -11.93 12.44 -2.66
C LEU A 33 -10.85 12.72 -1.61
N ILE A 34 -9.59 12.83 -2.06
CA ILE A 34 -8.45 13.09 -1.16
C ILE A 34 -8.46 14.54 -0.70
N ASN A 35 -8.72 14.77 0.58
CA ASN A 35 -8.61 16.05 1.27
C ASN A 35 -8.76 15.87 2.79
N LYS A 36 -8.65 16.95 3.56
CA LYS A 36 -8.74 16.93 5.03
C LYS A 36 -10.06 16.37 5.59
N VAL A 37 -11.16 16.56 4.88
CA VAL A 37 -12.52 16.20 5.31
C VAL A 37 -12.94 14.85 4.73
N GLY A 38 -12.58 14.58 3.49
CA GLY A 38 -12.91 13.35 2.76
C GLY A 38 -11.99 12.17 3.11
N SER A 39 -11.35 11.61 2.11
CA SER A 39 -10.36 10.57 2.30
C SER A 39 -9.00 11.17 2.62
N ARG A 40 -8.32 10.64 3.65
CA ARG A 40 -6.92 10.97 3.95
C ARG A 40 -6.02 9.91 3.36
N VAL A 41 -4.83 10.31 2.93
CA VAL A 41 -3.89 9.41 2.25
C VAL A 41 -2.58 9.31 3.01
N GLY A 42 -2.03 8.10 3.10
CA GLY A 42 -0.69 7.80 3.59
C GLY A 42 0.13 7.08 2.54
N LEU A 43 1.45 7.15 2.66
CA LEU A 43 2.39 6.46 1.77
C LEU A 43 3.60 5.97 2.52
N ILE A 44 3.91 4.70 2.36
CA ILE A 44 5.17 4.07 2.77
C ILE A 44 5.87 3.55 1.52
N GLN A 45 7.13 3.94 1.33
CA GLN A 45 8.06 3.27 0.42
C GLN A 45 8.88 2.28 1.22
N TYR A 46 9.24 1.14 0.63
CA TYR A 46 10.14 0.21 1.27
C TYR A 46 11.09 -0.50 0.29
N SER A 47 12.24 -0.83 0.82
CA SER A 47 13.19 -1.82 0.34
C SER A 47 13.79 -2.52 1.56
N ILE A 48 15.00 -2.21 1.99
CA ILE A 48 15.63 -2.72 3.23
C ILE A 48 15.02 -2.02 4.46
N VAL A 49 14.82 -0.70 4.37
CA VAL A 49 14.26 0.13 5.46
C VAL A 49 13.04 0.86 4.94
N PRO A 50 11.86 0.66 5.54
CA PRO A 50 10.67 1.38 5.11
C PRO A 50 10.68 2.83 5.61
N THR A 51 10.12 3.73 4.80
CA THR A 51 10.01 5.16 5.09
C THR A 51 8.57 5.65 4.87
N ILE A 52 8.04 6.41 5.83
CA ILE A 52 6.76 7.10 5.67
C ILE A 52 6.99 8.39 4.85
N ASN A 53 6.44 8.45 3.64
CA ASN A 53 6.53 9.59 2.74
C ASN A 53 5.34 10.53 2.85
N ALA A 54 4.17 10.02 3.25
CA ALA A 54 2.97 10.81 3.53
C ALA A 54 2.22 10.24 4.75
N ARG A 55 1.68 11.14 5.58
CA ARG A 55 0.91 10.82 6.80
C ARG A 55 -0.54 11.28 6.64
N PHE A 56 -1.46 10.65 7.35
CA PHE A 56 -2.85 11.09 7.39
C PHE A 56 -3.00 12.51 7.99
N SER A 57 -2.12 12.86 8.94
CA SER A 57 -2.06 14.19 9.56
C SER A 57 -1.65 15.31 8.60
N ASP A 58 -0.96 14.99 7.49
CA ASP A 58 -0.55 15.99 6.49
C ASP A 58 -1.77 16.61 5.79
N GLY A 59 -2.91 15.90 5.75
CA GLY A 59 -4.17 16.39 5.19
C GLY A 59 -4.06 16.83 3.74
N LEU A 60 -3.30 16.06 2.94
CA LEU A 60 -2.98 16.36 1.55
C LEU A 60 -4.22 16.41 0.67
N THR A 61 -4.17 17.26 -0.37
CA THR A 61 -5.03 17.15 -1.55
C THR A 61 -4.44 16.15 -2.55
N SER A 62 -5.22 15.76 -3.58
CA SER A 62 -4.72 14.86 -4.65
C SER A 62 -3.45 15.39 -5.32
N ASP A 63 -3.40 16.69 -5.64
CA ASP A 63 -2.24 17.32 -6.29
C ASP A 63 -1.01 17.36 -5.37
N GLN A 64 -1.22 17.60 -4.07
CA GLN A 64 -0.15 17.58 -3.09
C GLN A 64 0.38 16.14 -2.91
N PHE A 65 -0.50 15.14 -2.89
CA PHE A 65 -0.09 13.73 -2.82
C PHE A 65 0.71 13.32 -4.05
N ARG A 66 0.27 13.72 -5.25
CA ARG A 66 1.06 13.52 -6.49
C ARG A 66 2.46 14.14 -6.35
N SER A 67 2.56 15.36 -5.83
CA SER A 67 3.85 16.03 -5.60
C SER A 67 4.75 15.28 -4.60
N VAL A 68 4.15 14.53 -3.64
CA VAL A 68 4.90 13.62 -2.76
C VAL A 68 5.39 12.41 -3.55
N LEU A 69 4.51 11.74 -4.30
CA LEU A 69 4.87 10.59 -5.14
C LEU A 69 6.01 10.92 -6.12
N ASP A 70 5.99 12.10 -6.75
CA ASP A 70 7.03 12.53 -7.69
C ASP A 70 8.41 12.61 -7.04
N LYS A 71 8.48 12.93 -5.76
CA LYS A 71 9.72 13.04 -4.99
C LYS A 71 10.28 11.70 -4.51
N VAL A 72 9.43 10.66 -4.45
CA VAL A 72 9.85 9.32 -4.03
C VAL A 72 10.80 8.73 -5.06
N ARG A 73 11.98 8.28 -4.61
CA ARG A 73 13.06 7.78 -5.46
C ARG A 73 13.18 6.25 -5.34
N TYR A 74 13.53 5.61 -6.45
CA TYR A 74 13.88 4.20 -6.44
C TYR A 74 15.15 3.94 -5.61
N GLU A 75 15.13 2.90 -4.77
CA GLU A 75 16.24 2.59 -3.85
C GLU A 75 17.02 1.33 -4.24
N GLY A 76 16.33 0.30 -4.74
CA GLY A 76 16.91 -1.05 -4.87
C GLY A 76 17.08 -1.74 -3.51
N GLY A 77 17.78 -2.90 -3.50
CA GLY A 77 18.07 -3.65 -2.27
C GLY A 77 17.09 -4.78 -2.00
N TYR A 78 17.08 -5.27 -0.75
CA TYR A 78 16.25 -6.40 -0.33
C TYR A 78 14.79 -6.02 -0.15
N THR A 79 13.89 -6.99 -0.30
CA THR A 79 12.46 -6.84 -0.11
C THR A 79 12.10 -7.13 1.36
N ARG A 80 11.83 -6.09 2.16
CA ARG A 80 11.48 -6.20 3.58
C ARG A 80 10.03 -5.72 3.81
N LEU A 81 9.11 -6.46 3.19
CA LEU A 81 7.67 -6.22 3.34
C LEU A 81 7.22 -6.36 4.81
N ASP A 82 7.82 -7.29 5.56
CA ASP A 82 7.58 -7.46 6.99
C ASP A 82 7.77 -6.15 7.77
N ARG A 83 8.87 -5.45 7.53
CA ARG A 83 9.16 -4.16 8.18
C ARG A 83 8.18 -3.06 7.74
N ALA A 84 7.79 -3.06 6.46
CA ALA A 84 6.83 -2.08 5.94
C ALA A 84 5.44 -2.27 6.58
N LEU A 85 4.99 -3.52 6.76
CA LEU A 85 3.73 -3.84 7.42
C LEU A 85 3.74 -3.44 8.90
N LEU A 86 4.85 -3.71 9.61
CA LEU A 86 5.03 -3.28 11.00
C LEU A 86 5.00 -1.76 11.11
N LEU A 87 5.74 -1.04 10.25
CA LEU A 87 5.73 0.42 10.23
C LEU A 87 4.34 0.98 9.94
N ALA A 88 3.61 0.37 8.99
CA ALA A 88 2.24 0.75 8.69
C ALA A 88 1.33 0.59 9.91
N GLY A 89 1.35 -0.60 10.55
CA GLY A 89 0.43 -0.92 11.64
C GLY A 89 0.77 -0.27 12.99
N GLU A 90 2.05 -0.07 13.28
CA GLU A 90 2.50 0.47 14.57
C GLU A 90 2.66 1.99 14.56
N LYS A 91 2.88 2.59 13.39
CA LYS A 91 3.12 4.03 13.25
C LYS A 91 2.09 4.70 12.36
N LEU A 92 2.04 4.40 11.05
CA LEU A 92 1.19 5.15 10.12
C LEU A 92 -0.30 5.09 10.52
N PHE A 93 -0.82 3.90 10.89
CA PHE A 93 -2.20 3.75 11.36
C PHE A 93 -2.31 3.98 12.87
N SER A 94 -1.83 5.14 13.33
CA SER A 94 -1.94 5.59 14.73
C SER A 94 -2.65 6.95 14.83
N ASP A 95 -3.14 7.28 16.02
CA ASP A 95 -3.75 8.59 16.31
C ASP A 95 -2.72 9.73 16.10
N GLU A 96 -1.43 9.48 16.41
CA GLU A 96 -0.33 10.44 16.26
C GLU A 96 -0.12 10.84 14.82
N GLU A 97 -0.27 9.89 13.88
CA GLU A 97 -0.13 10.13 12.43
C GLU A 97 -1.46 10.51 11.77
N GLY A 98 -2.50 10.78 12.58
CA GLY A 98 -3.77 11.35 12.12
C GLY A 98 -4.78 10.33 11.62
N MET A 99 -4.62 9.04 11.95
CA MET A 99 -5.65 8.03 11.71
C MET A 99 -6.94 8.39 12.45
N ARG A 100 -8.08 8.20 11.81
CA ARG A 100 -9.40 8.47 12.40
C ARG A 100 -10.05 7.17 12.89
N LYS A 101 -10.50 7.13 14.16
CA LYS A 101 -10.99 5.89 14.82
C LYS A 101 -12.21 5.29 14.14
N ASP A 102 -13.22 6.11 13.85
CA ASP A 102 -14.53 5.67 13.36
C ASP A 102 -14.65 5.74 11.83
N ILE A 103 -13.52 5.82 11.14
CA ILE A 103 -13.45 5.90 9.69
C ILE A 103 -12.87 4.59 9.14
N PRO A 104 -13.46 4.03 8.05
CA PRO A 104 -12.89 2.88 7.38
C PRO A 104 -11.43 3.08 6.98
N LYS A 105 -10.61 2.05 7.20
CA LYS A 105 -9.16 2.05 7.01
C LYS A 105 -8.77 1.00 5.98
N VAL A 106 -7.96 1.41 5.03
CA VAL A 106 -7.50 0.56 3.94
C VAL A 106 -5.99 0.71 3.74
N LEU A 107 -5.30 -0.41 3.57
CA LEU A 107 -3.93 -0.49 3.10
C LEU A 107 -3.89 -1.20 1.76
N VAL A 108 -3.24 -0.59 0.78
CA VAL A 108 -2.98 -1.20 -0.54
C VAL A 108 -1.48 -1.42 -0.65
N VAL A 109 -1.07 -2.69 -0.73
CA VAL A 109 0.33 -3.09 -0.90
C VAL A 109 0.56 -3.42 -2.37
N ILE A 110 1.59 -2.82 -2.98
CA ILE A 110 2.00 -3.09 -4.35
C ILE A 110 3.41 -3.68 -4.28
N THR A 111 3.55 -4.93 -4.72
CA THR A 111 4.80 -5.68 -4.63
C THR A 111 4.94 -6.66 -5.81
N ASP A 112 6.15 -6.88 -6.27
CA ASP A 112 6.47 -7.90 -7.29
C ASP A 112 7.07 -9.17 -6.67
N GLY A 113 7.37 -9.14 -5.35
CA GLY A 113 8.16 -10.18 -4.74
C GLY A 113 7.71 -10.65 -3.38
N ILE A 114 8.33 -11.76 -3.04
CA ILE A 114 8.31 -12.37 -1.73
C ILE A 114 9.37 -11.66 -0.88
N ASN A 115 9.11 -11.61 0.39
CA ASN A 115 10.07 -11.11 1.36
C ASN A 115 11.44 -11.82 1.21
N THR A 116 12.50 -11.04 1.24
CA THR A 116 13.86 -11.62 1.25
C THR A 116 14.10 -12.31 2.59
N ASP A 117 14.50 -13.56 2.55
CA ASP A 117 14.85 -14.33 3.75
C ASP A 117 16.04 -13.69 4.47
N ALA A 118 15.86 -13.37 5.73
CA ALA A 118 16.87 -12.71 6.56
C ALA A 118 16.76 -13.19 8.02
N PRO A 119 17.86 -13.23 8.78
CA PRO A 119 17.86 -13.72 10.17
C PRO A 119 16.91 -12.97 11.11
N ASP A 120 16.60 -11.70 10.80
CA ASP A 120 15.71 -10.84 11.56
C ASP A 120 14.33 -10.65 10.90
N PHE A 121 13.96 -11.57 10.03
CA PHE A 121 12.67 -11.57 9.35
C PHE A 121 11.52 -11.82 10.35
N THR A 122 10.50 -10.98 10.27
CA THR A 122 9.24 -11.20 11.00
C THR A 122 8.24 -11.91 10.09
N PRO A 123 7.70 -13.08 10.48
CA PRO A 123 6.67 -13.76 9.68
C PRO A 123 5.53 -12.80 9.32
N LEU A 124 5.07 -12.86 8.05
CA LEU A 124 4.11 -11.89 7.51
C LEU A 124 2.77 -11.87 8.25
N ASP A 125 2.31 -13.01 8.76
CA ASP A 125 1.11 -13.10 9.60
C ASP A 125 1.27 -12.35 10.92
N THR A 126 2.47 -12.35 11.49
CA THR A 126 2.83 -11.58 12.68
C THR A 126 2.98 -10.10 12.34
N ALA A 127 3.65 -9.78 11.23
CA ALA A 127 3.87 -8.39 10.80
C ALA A 127 2.56 -7.65 10.47
N VAL A 128 1.55 -8.35 9.97
CA VAL A 128 0.23 -7.77 9.65
C VAL A 128 -0.69 -7.63 10.88
N ALA A 129 -0.37 -8.26 12.01
CA ALA A 129 -1.24 -8.30 13.17
C ALA A 129 -1.59 -6.91 13.75
N PRO A 130 -0.69 -5.90 13.81
CA PRO A 130 -1.05 -4.55 14.23
C PRO A 130 -2.13 -3.92 13.34
N LEU A 131 -2.03 -4.08 12.01
CA LEU A 131 -3.03 -3.60 11.06
C LEU A 131 -4.40 -4.24 11.29
N ARG A 132 -4.44 -5.54 11.54
CA ARG A 132 -5.69 -6.26 11.86
C ARG A 132 -6.32 -5.73 13.14
N ARG A 133 -5.52 -5.50 14.19
CA ARG A 133 -6.01 -4.92 15.47
C ARG A 133 -6.57 -3.51 15.28
N ALA A 134 -5.99 -2.72 14.38
CA ALA A 134 -6.47 -1.39 14.02
C ALA A 134 -7.71 -1.41 13.09
N GLY A 135 -8.19 -2.59 12.68
CA GLY A 135 -9.33 -2.74 11.77
C GLY A 135 -9.02 -2.31 10.34
N VAL A 136 -7.76 -2.36 9.93
CA VAL A 136 -7.33 -2.00 8.57
C VAL A 136 -7.61 -3.17 7.64
N ARG A 137 -8.33 -2.93 6.53
CA ARG A 137 -8.47 -3.90 5.45
C ARG A 137 -7.28 -3.81 4.51
N VAL A 138 -6.63 -4.95 4.27
CA VAL A 138 -5.43 -5.03 3.44
C VAL A 138 -5.78 -5.59 2.07
N PHE A 139 -5.45 -4.83 1.04
CA PHE A 139 -5.48 -5.25 -0.36
C PHE A 139 -4.05 -5.43 -0.88
N ILE A 140 -3.82 -6.51 -1.60
CA ILE A 140 -2.52 -6.80 -2.21
C ILE A 140 -2.64 -6.74 -3.73
N VAL A 141 -1.74 -6.03 -4.35
CA VAL A 141 -1.51 -6.04 -5.80
C VAL A 141 -0.16 -6.71 -6.02
N SER A 142 -0.21 -8.00 -6.35
CA SER A 142 0.97 -8.83 -6.63
C SER A 142 1.28 -8.82 -8.12
N ILE A 143 2.54 -8.58 -8.48
CA ILE A 143 2.98 -8.42 -9.88
C ILE A 143 4.00 -9.51 -10.20
N GLY A 144 3.96 -10.07 -11.42
CA GLY A 144 4.97 -11.02 -11.91
C GLY A 144 4.68 -12.48 -11.59
N SER A 145 5.57 -13.18 -10.88
CA SER A 145 5.42 -14.60 -10.57
C SER A 145 4.28 -14.86 -9.58
N LYS A 146 3.66 -16.05 -9.70
CA LYS A 146 2.71 -16.54 -8.68
C LYS A 146 3.41 -17.22 -7.51
N GLU A 147 4.70 -17.34 -7.55
CA GLU A 147 5.50 -17.90 -6.48
C GLU A 147 5.36 -17.04 -5.21
N GLY A 148 5.11 -17.69 -4.06
CA GLY A 148 4.90 -17.00 -2.78
C GLY A 148 3.53 -16.34 -2.58
N GLN A 149 2.60 -16.44 -3.51
CA GLN A 149 1.24 -15.87 -3.33
C GLN A 149 0.52 -16.43 -2.09
N GLU A 150 0.78 -17.67 -1.70
CA GLU A 150 0.17 -18.26 -0.49
C GLU A 150 0.53 -17.46 0.77
N GLU A 151 1.76 -16.94 0.87
CA GLU A 151 2.17 -16.07 1.97
C GLU A 151 1.45 -14.72 1.92
N LEU A 152 1.25 -14.16 0.72
CA LEU A 152 0.52 -12.89 0.54
C LEU A 152 -0.96 -13.02 0.91
N TYR A 153 -1.58 -14.21 0.76
CA TYR A 153 -2.94 -14.44 1.24
C TYR A 153 -3.06 -14.34 2.76
N LEU A 154 -1.98 -14.59 3.50
CA LEU A 154 -1.96 -14.39 4.96
C LEU A 154 -2.16 -12.93 5.35
N LEU A 155 -1.89 -11.99 4.46
CA LEU A 155 -2.02 -10.55 4.73
C LEU A 155 -3.45 -10.06 4.57
N THR A 156 -4.26 -10.70 3.74
CA THR A 156 -5.61 -10.28 3.41
C THR A 156 -6.66 -10.89 4.34
N GLN A 157 -7.80 -10.22 4.54
CA GLN A 157 -8.94 -10.78 5.28
C GLN A 157 -9.79 -11.70 4.39
N GLN A 158 -9.77 -11.50 3.08
CA GLN A 158 -10.51 -12.31 2.11
C GLN A 158 -9.60 -12.59 0.90
N ARG A 159 -9.65 -13.81 0.37
CA ARG A 159 -8.85 -14.19 -0.80
C ARG A 159 -9.03 -13.28 -2.02
N LYS A 160 -10.22 -12.70 -2.19
CA LYS A 160 -10.52 -11.75 -3.28
C LYS A 160 -9.80 -10.41 -3.16
N ASP A 161 -9.21 -10.10 -2.00
CA ASP A 161 -8.48 -8.87 -1.75
C ASP A 161 -7.02 -8.95 -2.25
N LEU A 162 -6.60 -10.10 -2.78
CA LEU A 162 -5.35 -10.26 -3.51
C LEU A 162 -5.63 -10.23 -5.02
N TYR A 163 -5.04 -9.25 -5.69
CA TYR A 163 -5.06 -9.07 -7.14
C TYR A 163 -3.70 -9.45 -7.69
N HIS A 164 -3.72 -10.29 -8.72
CA HIS A 164 -2.49 -10.68 -9.40
C HIS A 164 -2.50 -10.18 -10.83
N VAL A 165 -1.41 -9.55 -11.24
CA VAL A 165 -1.11 -9.15 -12.62
C VAL A 165 0.25 -9.74 -13.02
N LYS A 166 0.44 -10.01 -14.32
CA LYS A 166 1.69 -10.60 -14.81
C LYS A 166 2.79 -9.55 -14.97
N THR A 167 2.42 -8.33 -15.31
CA THR A 167 3.34 -7.23 -15.59
C THR A 167 2.80 -5.92 -15.03
N TYR A 168 3.67 -4.95 -14.84
CA TYR A 168 3.29 -3.59 -14.43
C TYR A 168 2.37 -2.90 -15.44
N ASP A 169 2.47 -3.22 -16.74
CA ASP A 169 1.56 -2.68 -17.77
C ASP A 169 0.10 -3.10 -17.55
N GLU A 170 -0.12 -4.25 -16.91
CA GLU A 170 -1.47 -4.73 -16.60
C GLU A 170 -2.13 -4.01 -15.40
N LEU A 171 -1.37 -3.26 -14.60
CA LEU A 171 -1.89 -2.54 -13.43
C LEU A 171 -3.06 -1.61 -13.80
N ALA A 172 -2.90 -0.85 -14.88
CA ALA A 172 -3.92 0.07 -15.33
C ALA A 172 -5.24 -0.63 -15.70
N LEU A 173 -5.18 -1.88 -16.18
CA LEU A 173 -6.37 -2.68 -16.51
C LEU A 173 -7.15 -3.10 -15.25
N GLN A 174 -6.45 -3.28 -14.13
CA GLN A 174 -7.06 -3.68 -12.86
C GLN A 174 -7.51 -2.47 -12.02
N LEU A 175 -7.09 -1.26 -12.38
CA LEU A 175 -7.35 -0.03 -11.60
C LEU A 175 -8.82 0.10 -11.22
N ARG A 176 -9.73 -0.01 -12.20
CA ARG A 176 -11.17 0.18 -11.98
C ARG A 176 -11.74 -0.83 -10.97
N ARG A 177 -11.30 -2.08 -11.05
CA ARG A 177 -11.74 -3.15 -10.15
C ARG A 177 -11.20 -2.93 -8.73
N ILE A 178 -9.89 -2.70 -8.60
CA ILE A 178 -9.23 -2.49 -7.30
C ILE A 178 -9.79 -1.24 -6.62
N SER A 179 -9.93 -0.13 -7.35
CA SER A 179 -10.50 1.10 -6.82
C SER A 179 -11.95 0.92 -6.36
N LYS A 180 -12.78 0.17 -7.11
CA LYS A 180 -14.15 -0.14 -6.74
C LYS A 180 -14.21 -0.95 -5.44
N ASP A 181 -13.48 -2.06 -5.37
CA ASP A 181 -13.50 -2.97 -4.22
C ASP A 181 -12.93 -2.27 -2.96
N THR A 182 -11.90 -1.43 -3.14
CA THR A 182 -11.35 -0.58 -2.09
C THR A 182 -12.37 0.46 -1.63
N CYS A 183 -13.08 1.08 -2.57
CA CYS A 183 -14.12 2.06 -2.29
C CYS A 183 -15.30 1.48 -1.51
N GLU A 184 -15.81 0.33 -1.94
CA GLU A 184 -16.90 -0.38 -1.24
C GLU A 184 -16.50 -0.73 0.20
N SER A 185 -15.22 -0.95 0.46
CA SER A 185 -14.66 -1.19 1.79
C SER A 185 -14.58 0.08 2.64
N GLY A 186 -14.34 1.22 2.00
CA GLY A 186 -14.12 2.52 2.64
C GLY A 186 -15.38 3.40 2.78
N GLY A 187 -16.53 2.94 2.32
CA GLY A 187 -17.77 3.73 2.36
C GLY A 187 -17.91 4.74 1.23
N LYS A 188 -18.83 5.70 1.33
CA LYS A 188 -19.34 6.55 0.23
C LYS A 188 -18.42 7.70 -0.26
N ASN A 189 -17.13 7.70 0.06
CA ASN A 189 -16.23 8.83 -0.28
C ASN A 189 -15.41 8.60 -1.56
N CYS A 190 -16.02 8.01 -2.58
CA CYS A 190 -15.42 7.77 -3.89
C CYS A 190 -16.08 8.63 -4.96
N LYS A 191 -15.33 8.95 -6.02
CA LYS A 191 -15.80 9.67 -7.21
C LYS A 191 -16.53 8.72 -8.17
#